data_9714fa01673742e7ef9ce0b9b700bf24
#
_entry.id   9714fa01673742e7ef9ce0b9b700bf24
#
_cell.length_a   1.000
_cell.length_b   1.000
_cell.length_c   1.000
_cell.angle_alpha   90.00
_cell.angle_beta   90.00
_cell.angle_gamma   90.00
#
_symmetry.space_group_name_H-M   'P 1'
#
loop_
_entity.id
_entity.type
_entity.pdbx_description
1 polymer ?
#
loop_
_entity_poly.entity_id
_entity_poly.type
_entity_poly.pdbx_seq_one_letter_code
_entity_poly.pdbx_strand_id
1 'polypeptide(L)'
;DTWDLLFYRSLLPGSTLLIGYFILFHYRAMNDFRAIGQPGIVNALFILGSNITFILALANTNVANALVMISLVPLIASIFSFIFLNEKPELITWICSLVCMIAVIFIFYESLSLNQYLGDFYGVICASFVAASLTVMRNNSHINFVPSYILGKLMTALVSLFFVSSFALGLSL
;
A
#
# COMPACT_ATOMS: atom_id res chain seq x y z
N ASP A 1 10.12 4.75 17.32
CA ASP A 1 8.75 4.24 17.37
C ASP A 1 8.20 3.89 15.97
N THR A 2 7.31 2.88 15.92
CA THR A 2 6.72 2.40 14.66
C THR A 2 5.97 3.52 13.90
N TRP A 3 5.31 4.40 14.63
CA TRP A 3 4.56 5.54 14.09
C TRP A 3 5.47 6.64 13.57
N ASP A 4 6.62 6.88 14.20
CA ASP A 4 7.63 7.84 13.72
C ASP A 4 8.18 7.39 12.36
N LEU A 5 8.48 6.09 12.24
CA LEU A 5 8.95 5.50 11.00
C LEU A 5 7.90 5.63 9.89
N LEU A 6 6.61 5.40 10.20
CA LEU A 6 5.51 5.60 9.25
C LEU A 6 5.40 7.07 8.80
N PHE A 7 5.57 8.01 9.74
CA PHE A 7 5.51 9.44 9.46
C PHE A 7 6.60 9.85 8.47
N TYR A 8 7.87 9.61 8.79
CA TYR A 8 8.98 10.01 7.92
C TYR A 8 8.96 9.28 6.57
N ARG A 9 8.64 7.99 6.56
CA ARG A 9 8.53 7.17 5.34
C ARG A 9 7.39 7.65 4.42
N SER A 10 6.39 8.32 4.94
CA SER A 10 5.26 8.84 4.16
C SER A 10 5.44 10.31 3.81
N LEU A 11 5.93 11.13 4.74
CA LEU A 11 6.12 12.55 4.55
C LEU A 11 7.19 12.86 3.50
N LEU A 12 8.38 12.24 3.60
CA LEU A 12 9.49 12.52 2.69
C LEU A 12 9.12 12.24 1.22
N PRO A 13 8.68 11.02 0.83
CA PRO A 13 8.31 10.80 -0.57
C PRO A 13 7.04 11.57 -0.97
N GLY A 14 6.09 11.79 -0.05
CA GLY A 14 4.89 12.57 -0.33
C GLY A 14 5.22 14.03 -0.68
N SER A 15 6.07 14.68 0.11
CA SER A 15 6.49 16.06 -0.13
C SER A 15 7.42 16.21 -1.33
N THR A 16 8.39 15.32 -1.51
CA THR A 16 9.29 15.37 -2.67
C THR A 16 8.56 15.14 -3.98
N LEU A 17 7.62 14.18 -4.02
CA LEU A 17 6.78 13.95 -5.19
C LEU A 17 5.83 15.13 -5.45
N LEU A 18 5.26 15.74 -4.42
CA LEU A 18 4.41 16.92 -4.57
C LEU A 18 5.18 18.07 -5.19
N ILE A 19 6.35 18.41 -4.63
CA ILE A 19 7.19 19.50 -5.12
C ILE A 19 7.66 19.18 -6.55
N GLY A 20 8.17 17.99 -6.81
CA GLY A 20 8.62 17.57 -8.14
C GLY A 20 7.49 17.61 -9.17
N TYR A 21 6.27 17.17 -8.79
CA TYR A 21 5.13 17.22 -9.69
C TYR A 21 4.71 18.64 -10.05
N PHE A 22 4.71 19.58 -9.08
CA PHE A 22 4.41 20.98 -9.34
C PHE A 22 5.49 21.67 -10.18
N ILE A 23 6.77 21.34 -9.97
CA ILE A 23 7.87 21.89 -10.79
C ILE A 23 7.76 21.42 -12.25
N LEU A 24 7.47 20.13 -12.47
CA LEU A 24 7.44 19.54 -13.81
C LEU A 24 6.16 19.89 -14.58
N PHE A 25 5.00 19.91 -13.92
CA PHE A 25 3.70 20.04 -14.60
C PHE A 25 3.00 21.39 -14.36
N HIS A 26 3.56 22.25 -13.49
CA HIS A 26 3.12 23.63 -13.26
C HIS A 26 1.59 23.82 -13.33
N TYR A 27 1.07 24.43 -14.41
CA TYR A 27 -0.38 24.69 -14.56
C TYR A 27 -1.25 23.43 -14.69
N ARG A 28 -0.71 22.31 -15.19
CA ARG A 28 -1.46 21.06 -15.33
C ARG A 28 -1.64 20.35 -14.00
N ALA A 29 -0.70 20.53 -13.05
CA ALA A 29 -0.74 19.87 -11.77
C ALA A 29 -2.09 20.10 -11.04
N MET A 30 -2.53 21.36 -10.97
CA MET A 30 -3.80 21.71 -10.29
C MET A 30 -5.02 21.06 -10.96
N ASN A 31 -5.03 20.99 -12.29
CA ASN A 31 -6.10 20.36 -13.04
C ASN A 31 -6.10 18.84 -12.84
N ASP A 32 -4.93 18.21 -12.80
CA ASP A 32 -4.78 16.78 -12.57
C ASP A 32 -5.28 16.40 -11.15
N PHE A 33 -4.98 17.22 -10.13
CA PHE A 33 -5.51 17.03 -8.77
C PHE A 33 -7.05 17.15 -8.70
N ARG A 34 -7.67 17.97 -9.55
CA ARG A 34 -9.13 18.05 -9.67
C ARG A 34 -9.73 16.91 -10.49
N ALA A 35 -8.98 16.42 -11.47
CA ALA A 35 -9.43 15.38 -12.39
C ALA A 35 -9.44 13.97 -11.79
N ILE A 36 -8.76 13.74 -10.66
CA ILE A 36 -8.72 12.40 -10.02
C ILE A 36 -10.10 11.89 -9.57
N GLY A 37 -11.05 12.80 -9.25
CA GLY A 37 -12.42 12.46 -8.89
C GLY A 37 -12.55 11.46 -7.76
N GLN A 38 -13.67 10.75 -7.72
CA GLN A 38 -13.92 9.70 -6.73
C GLN A 38 -12.94 8.52 -6.82
N PRO A 39 -12.58 8.00 -8.02
CA PRO A 39 -11.62 6.89 -8.11
C PRO A 39 -10.25 7.22 -7.51
N GLY A 40 -9.79 8.47 -7.68
CA GLY A 40 -8.52 8.90 -7.10
C GLY A 40 -8.55 9.00 -5.58
N ILE A 41 -9.66 9.45 -5.00
CA ILE A 41 -9.82 9.49 -3.53
C ILE A 41 -9.85 8.06 -2.96
N VAL A 42 -10.62 7.16 -3.56
CA VAL A 42 -10.67 5.75 -3.16
C VAL A 42 -9.29 5.11 -3.24
N ASN A 43 -8.55 5.38 -4.31
CA ASN A 43 -7.17 4.91 -4.46
C ASN A 43 -6.24 5.47 -3.36
N ALA A 44 -6.36 6.75 -3.03
CA ALA A 44 -5.59 7.38 -1.94
C ALA A 44 -5.87 6.71 -0.57
N LEU A 45 -7.14 6.35 -0.30
CA LEU A 45 -7.52 5.61 0.91
C LEU A 45 -6.92 4.20 0.93
N PHE A 46 -6.88 3.50 -0.19
CA PHE A 46 -6.22 2.19 -0.27
C PHE A 46 -4.71 2.31 -0.04
N ILE A 47 -4.07 3.35 -0.56
CA ILE A 47 -2.64 3.63 -0.31
C ILE A 47 -2.40 3.92 1.18
N LEU A 48 -3.26 4.72 1.82
CA LEU A 48 -3.21 4.98 3.26
C LEU A 48 -3.33 3.67 4.04
N GLY A 49 -4.35 2.86 3.77
CA GLY A 49 -4.56 1.56 4.43
C GLY A 49 -3.37 0.62 4.26
N SER A 50 -2.81 0.52 3.05
CA SER A 50 -1.65 -0.32 2.79
C SER A 50 -0.40 0.14 3.54
N ASN A 51 -0.15 1.45 3.66
CA ASN A 51 1.01 1.95 4.41
C ASN A 51 0.90 1.66 5.91
N ILE A 52 -0.28 1.84 6.51
CA ILE A 52 -0.52 1.56 7.94
C ILE A 52 -0.36 0.06 8.20
N THR A 53 -1.05 -0.79 7.43
CA THR A 53 -1.00 -2.24 7.62
C THR A 53 0.38 -2.83 7.35
N PHE A 54 1.15 -2.25 6.42
CA PHE A 54 2.55 -2.65 6.19
C PHE A 54 3.43 -2.42 7.42
N ILE A 55 3.33 -1.25 8.05
CA ILE A 55 4.13 -0.95 9.25
C ILE A 55 3.69 -1.82 10.42
N LEU A 56 2.39 -2.09 10.57
CA LEU A 56 1.89 -3.02 11.59
C LEU A 56 2.37 -4.45 11.33
N ALA A 57 2.46 -4.88 10.08
CA ALA A 57 3.06 -6.16 9.74
C ALA A 57 4.53 -6.22 10.18
N LEU A 58 5.34 -5.23 9.81
CA LEU A 58 6.76 -5.17 10.19
C LEU A 58 6.98 -5.11 11.72
N ALA A 59 6.04 -4.53 12.46
CA ALA A 59 6.12 -4.46 13.92
C ALA A 59 5.81 -5.81 14.61
N ASN A 60 5.09 -6.72 13.94
CA ASN A 60 4.56 -7.95 14.53
C ASN A 60 5.07 -9.25 13.88
N THR A 61 5.88 -9.16 12.81
CA THR A 61 6.51 -10.33 12.18
C THR A 61 7.89 -9.96 11.62
N ASN A 62 8.62 -10.97 11.17
CA ASN A 62 9.90 -10.76 10.49
C ASN A 62 9.71 -10.05 9.14
N VAL A 63 10.66 -9.19 8.78
CA VAL A 63 10.64 -8.45 7.51
C VAL A 63 10.49 -9.40 6.31
N ALA A 64 11.16 -10.54 6.34
CA ALA A 64 11.07 -11.54 5.28
C ALA A 64 9.63 -12.06 5.12
N ASN A 65 8.97 -12.42 6.23
CA ASN A 65 7.59 -12.91 6.24
C ASN A 65 6.64 -11.82 5.72
N ALA A 66 6.78 -10.58 6.19
CA ALA A 66 5.95 -9.46 5.71
C ALA A 66 6.08 -9.28 4.19
N LEU A 67 7.30 -9.35 3.63
CA LEU A 67 7.52 -9.22 2.19
C LEU A 67 6.92 -10.38 1.39
N VAL A 68 6.97 -11.60 1.93
CA VAL A 68 6.32 -12.76 1.28
C VAL A 68 4.81 -12.61 1.29
N MET A 69 4.20 -12.13 2.39
CA MET A 69 2.75 -11.84 2.40
C MET A 69 2.35 -10.78 1.36
N ILE A 70 3.19 -9.76 1.17
CA ILE A 70 2.95 -8.75 0.13
C ILE A 70 3.10 -9.33 -1.29
N SER A 71 3.91 -10.37 -1.48
CA SER A 71 4.02 -11.05 -2.78
C SER A 71 2.71 -11.67 -3.27
N LEU A 72 1.68 -11.77 -2.41
CA LEU A 72 0.31 -12.15 -2.78
C LEU A 72 -0.42 -11.07 -3.61
N VAL A 73 0.10 -9.86 -3.71
CA VAL A 73 -0.55 -8.75 -4.45
C VAL A 73 -1.00 -9.16 -5.85
N PRO A 74 -0.19 -9.80 -6.72
CA PRO A 74 -0.63 -10.19 -8.06
C PRO A 74 -1.79 -11.20 -8.05
N LEU A 75 -1.79 -12.12 -7.07
CA LEU A 75 -2.87 -13.10 -6.89
C LEU A 75 -4.18 -12.39 -6.53
N ILE A 76 -4.15 -11.56 -5.48
CA ILE A 76 -5.35 -10.86 -5.02
C ILE A 76 -5.83 -9.87 -6.09
N ALA A 77 -4.92 -9.20 -6.80
CA ALA A 77 -5.26 -8.29 -7.89
C ALA A 77 -5.92 -9.03 -9.07
N SER A 78 -5.48 -10.25 -9.40
CA SER A 78 -6.12 -11.05 -10.44
C SER A 78 -7.53 -11.49 -10.04
N ILE A 79 -7.75 -11.84 -8.76
CA ILE A 79 -9.08 -12.16 -8.23
C ILE A 79 -9.98 -10.92 -8.28
N PHE A 80 -9.48 -9.76 -7.86
CA PHE A 80 -10.26 -8.51 -7.91
C PHE A 80 -10.56 -8.09 -9.35
N SER A 81 -9.61 -8.23 -10.29
CA SER A 81 -9.88 -7.97 -11.70
C SER A 81 -10.93 -8.90 -12.27
N PHE A 82 -10.92 -10.18 -11.89
CA PHE A 82 -11.95 -11.13 -12.29
C PHE A 82 -13.33 -10.75 -11.77
N ILE A 83 -13.43 -10.37 -10.47
CA ILE A 83 -14.71 -10.06 -9.82
C ILE A 83 -15.26 -8.69 -10.26
N PHE A 84 -14.41 -7.66 -10.29
CA PHE A 84 -14.86 -6.27 -10.49
C PHE A 84 -14.79 -5.81 -11.94
N LEU A 85 -13.84 -6.33 -12.73
CA LEU A 85 -13.66 -5.95 -14.12
C LEU A 85 -14.19 -7.01 -15.10
N ASN A 86 -14.63 -8.18 -14.62
CA ASN A 86 -15.02 -9.34 -15.44
C ASN A 86 -13.92 -9.79 -16.42
N GLU A 87 -12.67 -9.49 -16.13
CA GLU A 87 -11.53 -9.93 -16.93
C GLU A 87 -11.15 -11.36 -16.55
N LYS A 88 -10.96 -12.24 -17.53
CA LYS A 88 -10.53 -13.62 -17.29
C LYS A 88 -9.00 -13.65 -17.20
N PRO A 89 -8.42 -13.93 -16.03
CA PRO A 89 -6.97 -14.10 -15.91
C PRO A 89 -6.50 -15.27 -16.78
N GLU A 90 -5.31 -15.14 -17.35
CA GLU A 90 -4.69 -16.22 -18.11
C GLU A 90 -4.38 -17.42 -17.20
N LEU A 91 -4.34 -18.62 -17.80
CA LEU A 91 -4.06 -19.86 -17.07
C LEU A 91 -2.72 -19.79 -16.30
N ILE A 92 -1.73 -19.14 -16.89
CA ILE A 92 -0.41 -18.95 -16.26
C ILE A 92 -0.53 -18.16 -14.94
N THR A 93 -1.41 -17.16 -14.88
CA THR A 93 -1.67 -16.39 -13.67
C THR A 93 -2.22 -17.27 -12.56
N TRP A 94 -3.13 -18.18 -12.87
CA TRP A 94 -3.68 -19.15 -11.91
C TRP A 94 -2.62 -20.12 -11.39
N ILE A 95 -1.75 -20.62 -12.26
CA ILE A 95 -0.65 -21.54 -11.86
C ILE A 95 0.32 -20.80 -10.92
N CYS A 96 0.79 -19.61 -11.31
CA CYS A 96 1.69 -18.81 -10.47
C CYS A 96 1.04 -18.45 -9.12
N SER A 97 -0.25 -18.12 -9.13
CA SER A 97 -1.01 -17.84 -7.92
C SER A 97 -1.07 -19.02 -6.96
N LEU A 98 -1.23 -20.21 -7.48
CA LEU A 98 -1.30 -21.43 -6.69
C LEU A 98 0.07 -21.75 -6.05
N VAL A 99 1.15 -21.54 -6.77
CA VAL A 99 2.52 -21.70 -6.25
C VAL A 99 2.78 -20.69 -5.11
N CYS A 100 2.42 -19.41 -5.31
CA CYS A 100 2.54 -18.39 -4.28
C CYS A 100 1.70 -18.75 -3.04
N MET A 101 0.48 -19.24 -3.22
CA MET A 101 -0.40 -19.63 -2.12
C MET A 101 0.20 -20.77 -1.28
N ILE A 102 0.81 -21.78 -1.94
CA ILE A 102 1.49 -22.86 -1.23
C ILE A 102 2.66 -22.30 -0.38
N ALA A 103 3.49 -21.45 -0.96
CA ALA A 103 4.61 -20.83 -0.24
C ALA A 103 4.12 -20.03 1.00
N VAL A 104 3.04 -19.26 0.86
CA VAL A 104 2.45 -18.49 1.96
C VAL A 104 1.90 -19.41 3.06
N ILE A 105 1.27 -20.54 2.72
CA ILE A 105 0.78 -21.50 3.71
C ILE A 105 1.94 -22.06 4.55
N PHE A 106 3.07 -22.41 3.93
CA PHE A 106 4.25 -22.89 4.67
C PHE A 106 4.77 -21.84 5.65
N ILE A 107 4.91 -20.59 5.21
CA ILE A 107 5.40 -19.50 6.06
C ILE A 107 4.42 -19.21 7.19
N PHE A 108 3.12 -19.19 6.89
CA PHE A 108 2.09 -18.95 7.90
C PHE A 108 2.08 -20.05 8.97
N TYR A 109 2.30 -21.29 8.57
CA TYR A 109 2.43 -22.42 9.51
C TYR A 109 3.61 -22.26 10.46
N GLU A 110 4.75 -21.82 9.96
CA GLU A 110 5.95 -21.51 10.78
C GLU A 110 5.69 -20.33 11.73
N SER A 111 5.06 -19.27 11.23
CA SER A 111 4.70 -18.09 12.02
C SER A 111 3.74 -18.37 13.17
N LEU A 112 2.84 -19.33 13.01
CA LEU A 112 1.96 -19.78 14.10
C LEU A 112 2.76 -20.36 15.27
N SER A 113 3.81 -21.13 14.98
CA SER A 113 4.69 -21.71 16.01
C SER A 113 5.51 -20.65 16.75
N LEU A 114 5.80 -19.52 16.09
CA LEU A 114 6.57 -18.39 16.63
C LEU A 114 5.69 -17.28 17.25
N ASN A 115 4.37 -17.45 17.29
CA ASN A 115 3.41 -16.45 17.75
C ASN A 115 3.45 -15.11 16.97
N GLN A 116 3.83 -15.16 15.67
CA GLN A 116 3.98 -14.00 14.77
C GLN A 116 2.81 -13.84 13.78
N TYR A 117 1.76 -14.64 13.93
CA TYR A 117 0.60 -14.69 13.01
C TYR A 117 -0.12 -13.34 12.82
N LEU A 118 -0.07 -12.46 13.82
CA LEU A 118 -0.69 -11.12 13.71
C LEU A 118 0.01 -10.27 12.64
N GLY A 119 1.34 -10.33 12.57
CA GLY A 119 2.08 -9.59 11.56
C GLY A 119 1.81 -10.10 10.15
N ASP A 120 1.73 -11.41 9.99
CA ASP A 120 1.39 -12.04 8.70
C ASP A 120 -0.02 -11.68 8.26
N PHE A 121 -0.99 -11.66 9.19
CA PHE A 121 -2.35 -11.21 8.92
C PHE A 121 -2.39 -9.76 8.44
N TYR A 122 -1.65 -8.85 9.09
CA TYR A 122 -1.50 -7.47 8.60
C TYR A 122 -0.83 -7.41 7.22
N GLY A 123 0.12 -8.30 6.93
CA GLY A 123 0.75 -8.42 5.62
C GLY A 123 -0.26 -8.77 4.51
N VAL A 124 -1.16 -9.72 4.76
CA VAL A 124 -2.24 -10.10 3.82
C VAL A 124 -3.23 -8.94 3.61
N ILE A 125 -3.59 -8.24 4.68
CA ILE A 125 -4.45 -7.05 4.57
C ILE A 125 -3.75 -5.96 3.74
N CYS A 126 -2.46 -5.73 3.97
CA CYS A 126 -1.67 -4.80 3.17
C CYS A 126 -1.69 -5.19 1.69
N ALA A 127 -1.44 -6.47 1.36
CA ALA A 127 -1.50 -6.99 0.00
C ALA A 127 -2.88 -6.75 -0.64
N SER A 128 -3.96 -6.91 0.14
CA SER A 128 -5.33 -6.68 -0.31
C SER A 128 -5.59 -5.20 -0.65
N PHE A 129 -5.11 -4.28 0.17
CA PHE A 129 -5.21 -2.84 -0.12
C PHE A 129 -4.42 -2.44 -1.35
N VAL A 130 -3.19 -2.96 -1.52
CA VAL A 130 -2.38 -2.71 -2.72
C VAL A 130 -3.07 -3.27 -3.96
N ALA A 131 -3.58 -4.49 -3.90
CA ALA A 131 -4.30 -5.12 -4.99
C ALA A 131 -5.57 -4.33 -5.38
N ALA A 132 -6.33 -3.85 -4.39
CA ALA A 132 -7.51 -3.01 -4.62
C ALA A 132 -7.12 -1.68 -5.31
N SER A 133 -6.03 -1.04 -4.85
CA SER A 133 -5.47 0.16 -5.48
C SER A 133 -5.15 -0.09 -6.95
N LEU A 134 -4.43 -1.18 -7.28
CA LEU A 134 -4.10 -1.54 -8.66
C LEU A 134 -5.34 -1.82 -9.50
N THR A 135 -6.35 -2.45 -8.93
CA THR A 135 -7.62 -2.74 -9.63
C THR A 135 -8.38 -1.45 -9.97
N VAL A 136 -8.42 -0.48 -9.03
CA VAL A 136 -9.03 0.84 -9.28
C VAL A 136 -8.27 1.59 -10.37
N MET A 137 -6.94 1.57 -10.33
CA MET A 137 -6.11 2.20 -11.37
C MET A 137 -6.33 1.57 -12.74
N ARG A 138 -6.45 0.24 -12.80
CA ARG A 138 -6.70 -0.50 -14.04
C ARG A 138 -8.08 -0.18 -14.63
N ASN A 139 -9.10 -0.13 -13.79
CA ASN A 139 -10.48 0.20 -14.20
C ASN A 139 -10.61 1.63 -14.74
N ASN A 140 -9.73 2.54 -14.31
CA ASN A 140 -9.76 3.96 -14.67
C ASN A 140 -8.45 4.40 -15.33
N SER A 141 -7.93 3.61 -16.25
CA SER A 141 -6.62 3.80 -16.89
C SER A 141 -6.45 5.15 -17.62
N HIS A 142 -7.55 5.86 -17.90
CA HIS A 142 -7.57 7.20 -18.49
C HIS A 142 -7.23 8.31 -17.50
N ILE A 143 -7.23 8.03 -16.19
CA ILE A 143 -6.93 9.00 -15.13
C ILE A 143 -5.45 8.93 -14.74
N ASN A 144 -4.84 10.08 -14.54
CA ASN A 144 -3.50 10.15 -13.96
C ASN A 144 -3.57 9.96 -12.44
N PHE A 145 -3.11 8.83 -11.92
CA PHE A 145 -3.15 8.49 -10.49
C PHE A 145 -1.95 9.01 -9.69
N VAL A 146 -1.00 9.72 -10.29
CA VAL A 146 0.13 10.30 -9.54
C VAL A 146 -0.34 11.26 -8.44
N PRO A 147 -1.28 12.19 -8.67
CA PRO A 147 -1.82 13.03 -7.60
C PRO A 147 -2.51 12.23 -6.50
N SER A 148 -3.21 11.15 -6.84
CA SER A 148 -3.84 10.25 -5.87
C SER A 148 -2.81 9.56 -4.97
N TYR A 149 -1.68 9.13 -5.52
CA TYR A 149 -0.58 8.54 -4.75
C TYR A 149 0.02 9.56 -3.77
N ILE A 150 0.26 10.79 -4.23
CA ILE A 150 0.73 11.89 -3.38
C ILE A 150 -0.25 12.14 -2.23
N LEU A 151 -1.55 12.23 -2.53
CA LEU A 151 -2.59 12.40 -1.51
C LEU A 151 -2.57 11.27 -0.49
N GLY A 152 -2.51 10.01 -0.93
CA GLY A 152 -2.45 8.85 -0.05
C GLY A 152 -1.24 8.90 0.88
N LYS A 153 -0.06 9.31 0.39
CA LYS A 153 1.14 9.49 1.21
C LYS A 153 1.00 10.62 2.23
N LEU A 154 0.46 11.76 1.82
CA LEU A 154 0.24 12.89 2.73
C LEU A 154 -0.83 12.57 3.78
N MET A 155 -1.91 11.89 3.41
CA MET A 155 -2.92 11.42 4.36
C MET A 155 -2.32 10.44 5.37
N THR A 156 -1.44 9.53 4.92
CA THR A 156 -0.73 8.62 5.82
C THR A 156 0.15 9.39 6.81
N ALA A 157 0.87 10.40 6.33
CA ALA A 157 1.70 11.25 7.21
C ALA A 157 0.85 12.02 8.23
N LEU A 158 -0.31 12.55 7.81
CA LEU A 158 -1.23 13.24 8.72
C LEU A 158 -1.81 12.30 9.78
N VAL A 159 -2.24 11.10 9.39
CA VAL A 159 -2.76 10.10 10.34
C VAL A 159 -1.67 9.69 11.32
N SER A 160 -0.46 9.40 10.84
CA SER A 160 0.65 9.00 11.73
C SER A 160 1.03 10.10 12.71
N LEU A 161 0.90 11.39 12.34
CA LEU A 161 1.17 12.52 13.21
C LEU A 161 0.33 12.49 14.50
N PHE A 162 -0.92 12.02 14.44
CA PHE A 162 -1.78 11.91 15.63
C PHE A 162 -1.32 10.81 16.60
N PHE A 163 -0.55 9.84 16.12
CA PHE A 163 -0.07 8.70 16.91
C PHE A 163 1.42 8.83 17.27
N VAL A 164 2.13 9.82 16.76
CA VAL A 164 3.51 10.13 17.16
C VAL A 164 3.49 10.64 18.59
N SER A 165 3.91 9.80 19.54
CA SER A 165 3.89 10.09 20.96
C SER A 165 5.00 11.03 21.41
N SER A 166 5.99 11.27 20.59
CA SER A 166 7.04 12.26 20.82
C SER A 166 7.35 12.97 19.49
N PHE A 167 6.86 14.17 19.36
CA PHE A 167 7.42 15.16 18.45
C PHE A 167 8.75 15.68 19.03
N ALA A 168 9.48 14.80 19.71
CA ALA A 168 10.88 14.99 19.99
C ALA A 168 11.60 14.73 18.69
N LEU A 169 11.70 15.78 17.87
CA LEU A 169 12.85 15.97 17.01
C LEU A 169 14.03 15.33 17.72
N GLY A 170 14.70 14.35 17.09
CA GLY A 170 15.87 13.66 17.64
C GLY A 170 17.04 14.62 17.89
N LEU A 171 16.87 15.53 18.81
CA LEU A 171 17.82 16.47 19.37
C LEU A 171 18.10 16.16 20.84
N SER A 172 17.77 14.94 21.28
CA SER A 172 18.45 14.38 22.44
C SER A 172 19.64 13.58 21.93
N LEU A 173 20.74 14.26 21.75
CA LEU A 173 22.09 13.73 21.80
C LEU A 173 22.32 12.85 23.05
#